data_1525c1dbffdf870e25bccbe31aac0180
#
_entry.id   1525c1dbffdf870e25bccbe31aac0180
#
_cell.length_a   1.000
_cell.length_b   1.000
_cell.length_c   1.000
_cell.angle_alpha   90.00
_cell.angle_beta   90.00
_cell.angle_gamma   90.00
#
_symmetry.space_group_name_H-M   'P 1'
#
loop_
_entity.id
_entity.type
_entity.pdbx_description
1 polymer ?
#
loop_
_entity_poly.entity_id
_entity_poly.type
_entity_poly.pdbx_seq_one_letter_code
_entity_poly.pdbx_strand_id
1 'polypeptide(L)'
;FAHDDFEQTKILQYAHDSWVDKEDKYIINFSSRASQPNISKGYLYASAKASLNHLANNLQYNSDKKYKMTTLNLGLLNSPMPSISRQEVAGLVHKLITSYPEIEIADMTIQAHHNYQGVQELKSFQKGELH
;
A
#
# COMPACT_ATOMS: atom_id res chain seq x y z
N PHE A 1 1.99 -0.06 -12.02
CA PHE A 1 0.91 0.55 -11.26
C PHE A 1 -0.42 0.28 -11.94
N ALA A 2 -1.11 -0.74 -11.46
CA ALA A 2 -2.37 -1.16 -12.07
C ALA A 2 -3.53 -0.37 -11.45
N HIS A 3 -4.37 0.20 -12.31
CA HIS A 3 -5.54 0.96 -11.89
C HIS A 3 -6.84 0.20 -12.05
N ASP A 4 -6.80 -0.89 -12.77
CA ASP A 4 -8.01 -1.63 -13.10
C ASP A 4 -8.37 -2.63 -12.00
N ASP A 5 -9.61 -2.90 -11.91
CA ASP A 5 -10.31 -3.80 -11.02
C ASP A 5 -9.48 -5.02 -10.61
N PHE A 6 -8.89 -4.99 -9.42
CA PHE A 6 -8.17 -6.13 -8.85
C PHE A 6 -6.96 -6.60 -9.66
N GLU A 7 -6.53 -5.83 -10.65
CA GLU A 7 -5.37 -6.18 -11.48
C GLU A 7 -4.11 -6.33 -10.65
N GLN A 8 -3.90 -5.42 -9.71
CA GLN A 8 -2.74 -5.47 -8.84
C GLN A 8 -2.76 -6.72 -7.95
N THR A 9 -3.94 -7.15 -7.52
CA THR A 9 -4.10 -8.38 -6.75
C THR A 9 -3.69 -9.59 -7.57
N LYS A 10 -4.07 -9.62 -8.84
CA LYS A 10 -3.68 -10.71 -9.77
C LYS A 10 -2.18 -10.71 -10.01
N ILE A 11 -1.58 -9.53 -10.16
CA ILE A 11 -0.13 -9.41 -10.35
C ILE A 11 0.61 -9.95 -9.12
N LEU A 12 0.15 -9.62 -7.93
CA LEU A 12 0.76 -10.11 -6.70
C LEU A 12 0.67 -11.64 -6.64
N GLN A 13 -0.47 -12.22 -6.96
CA GLN A 13 -0.62 -13.68 -6.97
C GLN A 13 0.36 -14.33 -7.94
N TYR A 14 0.50 -13.75 -9.13
CA TYR A 14 1.44 -14.26 -10.12
C TYR A 14 2.88 -14.16 -9.62
N ALA A 15 3.26 -13.04 -9.03
CA ALA A 15 4.60 -12.85 -8.49
C ALA A 15 4.88 -13.85 -7.37
N HIS A 16 3.91 -14.09 -6.50
CA HIS A 16 4.04 -15.07 -5.45
C HIS A 16 4.28 -16.46 -6.03
N ASP A 17 3.45 -16.88 -6.98
CA ASP A 17 3.58 -18.22 -7.59
C ASP A 17 4.95 -18.41 -8.24
N SER A 18 5.50 -17.33 -8.80
CA SER A 18 6.79 -17.38 -9.47
C SER A 18 7.97 -17.38 -8.49
N TRP A 19 7.82 -16.75 -7.34
CA TRP A 19 8.95 -16.48 -6.44
C TRP A 19 8.81 -17.11 -5.05
N VAL A 20 7.82 -17.94 -4.82
CA VAL A 20 7.53 -18.46 -3.48
C VAL A 20 8.76 -19.11 -2.81
N ASP A 21 9.63 -19.73 -3.59
CA ASP A 21 10.82 -20.41 -3.09
C ASP A 21 12.13 -19.63 -3.31
N LYS A 22 12.04 -18.33 -3.66
CA LYS A 22 13.20 -17.48 -3.94
C LYS A 22 13.52 -16.59 -2.74
N GLU A 23 14.64 -16.84 -2.08
CA GLU A 23 15.06 -16.05 -0.92
C GLU A 23 15.61 -14.68 -1.29
N ASP A 24 16.06 -14.49 -2.53
CA ASP A 24 16.71 -13.26 -2.99
C ASP A 24 15.73 -12.21 -3.54
N LYS A 25 14.44 -12.45 -3.44
CA LYS A 25 13.43 -11.54 -3.98
C LYS A 25 12.77 -10.73 -2.88
N TYR A 26 12.35 -9.52 -3.25
CA TYR A 26 11.65 -8.62 -2.36
C TYR A 26 10.50 -7.99 -3.12
N ILE A 27 9.27 -8.17 -2.65
CA ILE A 27 8.08 -7.57 -3.25
C ILE A 27 7.67 -6.39 -2.39
N ILE A 28 7.54 -5.22 -3.03
CA ILE A 28 6.98 -4.04 -2.39
C ILE A 28 5.60 -3.80 -3.00
N ASN A 29 4.57 -3.96 -2.19
CA ASN A 29 3.19 -3.69 -2.61
C ASN A 29 2.85 -2.24 -2.32
N PHE A 30 2.58 -1.45 -3.35
CA PHE A 30 2.11 -0.08 -3.17
C PHE A 30 0.59 -0.10 -3.05
N SER A 31 0.12 0.03 -1.83
CA SER A 31 -1.30 0.13 -1.53
C SER A 31 -1.64 1.56 -1.11
N SER A 32 -2.77 1.73 -0.47
CA SER A 32 -3.29 3.05 -0.14
C SER A 32 -3.97 3.01 1.22
N ARG A 33 -3.98 4.13 1.92
CA ARG A 33 -4.84 4.28 3.09
C ARG A 33 -6.31 3.99 2.76
N ALA A 34 -6.69 4.13 1.50
CA ALA A 34 -8.05 3.79 1.06
C ALA A 34 -8.38 2.31 1.22
N SER A 35 -7.38 1.45 1.42
CA SER A 35 -7.61 0.03 1.71
C SER A 35 -8.25 -0.20 3.08
N GLN A 36 -8.15 0.78 3.96
CA GLN A 36 -8.73 0.74 5.30
C GLN A 36 -10.08 1.47 5.30
N PRO A 37 -10.96 1.22 6.25
CA PRO A 37 -12.23 1.96 6.34
C PRO A 37 -11.98 3.46 6.38
N ASN A 38 -12.65 4.20 5.52
CA ASN A 38 -12.51 5.64 5.41
C ASN A 38 -13.79 6.22 4.81
N ILE A 39 -13.84 7.55 4.69
CA ILE A 39 -15.03 8.25 4.23
C ILE A 39 -15.01 8.53 2.73
N SER A 40 -14.02 8.03 2.02
CA SER A 40 -13.92 8.21 0.57
C SER A 40 -15.07 7.51 -0.15
N LYS A 41 -15.57 8.11 -1.21
CA LYS A 41 -16.61 7.52 -2.05
C LYS A 41 -16.04 6.67 -3.20
N GLY A 42 -14.75 6.50 -3.27
CA GLY A 42 -14.11 5.65 -4.27
C GLY A 42 -14.22 4.16 -3.91
N TYR A 43 -15.42 3.62 -3.90
CA TYR A 43 -15.68 2.28 -3.38
C TYR A 43 -14.94 1.18 -4.12
N LEU A 44 -14.92 1.23 -5.44
CA LEU A 44 -14.22 0.20 -6.22
C LEU A 44 -12.71 0.28 -6.00
N TYR A 45 -12.16 1.47 -5.99
CA TYR A 45 -10.75 1.68 -5.71
C TYR A 45 -10.37 1.16 -4.32
N ALA A 46 -11.16 1.55 -3.32
CA ALA A 46 -10.94 1.12 -1.93
C ALA A 46 -11.05 -0.40 -1.80
N SER A 47 -12.06 -0.99 -2.46
CA SER A 47 -12.25 -2.43 -2.45
C SER A 47 -11.10 -3.17 -3.12
N ALA A 48 -10.60 -2.65 -4.24
CA ALA A 48 -9.47 -3.24 -4.93
C ALA A 48 -8.21 -3.20 -4.07
N LYS A 49 -7.95 -2.06 -3.40
CA LYS A 49 -6.80 -1.96 -2.50
C LYS A 49 -6.95 -2.82 -1.25
N ALA A 50 -8.16 -2.94 -0.72
CA ALA A 50 -8.44 -3.84 0.40
C ALA A 50 -8.21 -5.31 0.00
N SER A 51 -8.60 -5.68 -1.22
CA SER A 51 -8.36 -7.02 -1.76
C SER A 51 -6.87 -7.31 -1.86
N LEU A 52 -6.08 -6.35 -2.37
CA LEU A 52 -4.63 -6.48 -2.43
C LEU A 52 -4.03 -6.70 -1.04
N ASN A 53 -4.46 -5.90 -0.05
CA ASN A 53 -3.95 -6.01 1.31
C ASN A 53 -4.35 -7.34 1.94
N HIS A 54 -5.55 -7.81 1.68
CA HIS A 54 -6.01 -9.09 2.20
C HIS A 54 -5.18 -10.24 1.62
N LEU A 55 -4.94 -10.24 0.32
CA LEU A 55 -4.08 -11.24 -0.29
C LEU A 55 -2.66 -11.17 0.27
N ALA A 56 -2.09 -9.98 0.36
CA ALA A 56 -0.75 -9.80 0.91
C ALA A 56 -0.64 -10.37 2.32
N ASN A 57 -1.62 -10.11 3.17
CA ASN A 57 -1.64 -10.65 4.54
C ASN A 57 -1.76 -12.17 4.54
N ASN A 58 -2.58 -12.74 3.65
CA ASN A 58 -2.67 -14.19 3.54
C ASN A 58 -1.35 -14.82 3.11
N LEU A 59 -0.69 -14.24 2.13
CA LEU A 59 0.62 -14.74 1.69
C LEU A 59 1.67 -14.59 2.78
N GLN A 60 1.59 -13.51 3.56
CA GLN A 60 2.53 -13.23 4.64
C GLN A 60 2.46 -14.27 5.75
N TYR A 61 1.25 -14.65 6.15
CA TYR A 61 1.04 -15.45 7.36
C TYR A 61 0.60 -16.89 7.10
N ASN A 62 0.18 -17.21 5.89
CA ASN A 62 -0.39 -18.52 5.57
C ASN A 62 0.31 -19.24 4.42
N SER A 63 1.48 -18.76 3.99
CA SER A 63 2.23 -19.42 2.92
C SER A 63 3.65 -19.72 3.37
N ASP A 64 4.31 -20.59 2.63
CA ASP A 64 5.72 -20.94 2.85
C ASP A 64 6.66 -20.06 2.04
N LYS A 65 6.26 -18.83 1.77
CA LYS A 65 7.07 -17.93 0.95
C LYS A 65 8.44 -17.70 1.57
N LYS A 66 9.47 -17.66 0.71
CA LYS A 66 10.85 -17.39 1.13
C LYS A 66 11.30 -16.00 0.75
N TYR A 67 10.60 -15.31 -0.16
CA TYR A 67 10.89 -13.92 -0.48
C TYR A 67 10.42 -13.00 0.64
N LYS A 68 10.98 -11.79 0.68
CA LYS A 68 10.50 -10.75 1.60
C LYS A 68 9.40 -9.94 0.93
N MET A 69 8.46 -9.46 1.70
CA MET A 69 7.38 -8.63 1.19
C MET A 69 7.01 -7.55 2.20
N THR A 70 6.82 -6.34 1.69
CA THR A 70 6.33 -5.22 2.47
C THR A 70 5.17 -4.58 1.73
N THR A 71 4.07 -4.36 2.43
CA THR A 71 2.95 -3.59 1.88
C THR A 71 3.02 -2.17 2.43
N LEU A 72 3.13 -1.20 1.54
CA LEU A 72 3.16 0.22 1.88
C LEU A 72 1.78 0.83 1.61
N ASN A 73 1.09 1.21 2.67
CA ASN A 73 -0.19 1.91 2.56
C ASN A 73 0.10 3.39 2.53
N LEU A 74 0.04 3.99 1.35
CA LEU A 74 0.43 5.37 1.15
C LEU A 74 -0.74 6.31 1.33
N GLY A 75 -0.51 7.40 2.06
CA GLY A 75 -1.38 8.55 2.07
C GLY A 75 -1.21 9.36 0.78
N LEU A 76 -1.65 10.60 0.81
CA LEU A 76 -1.63 11.47 -0.36
C LEU A 76 -0.20 11.71 -0.85
N LEU A 77 0.01 11.59 -2.16
CA LEU A 77 1.30 11.80 -2.81
C LEU A 77 1.27 13.05 -3.68
N ASN A 78 2.35 13.83 -3.62
CA ASN A 78 2.61 14.94 -4.56
C ASN A 78 1.38 15.81 -4.81
N SER A 79 0.83 16.37 -3.74
CA SER A 79 -0.36 17.18 -3.80
C SER A 79 -0.08 18.56 -3.18
N PRO A 80 -0.83 19.61 -3.55
CA PRO A 80 -0.78 20.89 -2.83
C PRO A 80 -1.22 20.78 -1.38
N MET A 81 -2.02 19.78 -1.03
CA MET A 81 -2.37 19.49 0.36
C MET A 81 -1.18 18.80 1.04
N PRO A 82 -1.14 18.76 2.39
CA PRO A 82 -0.09 18.03 3.09
C PRO A 82 0.01 16.60 2.53
N SER A 83 1.16 16.27 1.98
CA SER A 83 1.37 15.02 1.26
C SER A 83 2.83 14.59 1.36
N ILE A 84 3.12 13.36 0.98
CA ILE A 84 4.48 12.84 0.91
C ILE A 84 5.01 12.98 -0.51
N SER A 85 6.32 13.14 -0.65
CA SER A 85 6.94 13.25 -1.96
C SER A 85 7.35 11.86 -2.48
N ARG A 86 7.45 11.75 -3.80
CA ARG A 86 7.94 10.53 -4.42
C ARG A 86 9.37 10.23 -4.01
N GLN A 87 10.20 11.26 -3.82
CA GLN A 87 11.58 11.09 -3.39
C GLN A 87 11.67 10.48 -2.00
N GLU A 88 10.80 10.90 -1.08
CA GLU A 88 10.77 10.33 0.26
C GLU A 88 10.35 8.86 0.22
N VAL A 89 9.34 8.52 -0.58
CA VAL A 89 8.91 7.14 -0.74
C VAL A 89 10.03 6.29 -1.35
N ALA A 90 10.69 6.80 -2.39
CA ALA A 90 11.79 6.09 -3.03
C ALA A 90 12.95 5.85 -2.04
N GLY A 91 13.28 6.85 -1.22
CA GLY A 91 14.29 6.70 -0.20
C GLY A 91 13.94 5.65 0.84
N LEU A 92 12.69 5.61 1.26
CA LEU A 92 12.21 4.61 2.19
C LEU A 92 12.30 3.20 1.59
N VAL A 93 11.85 3.03 0.35
CA VAL A 93 11.93 1.74 -0.34
C VAL A 93 13.37 1.27 -0.45
N HIS A 94 14.27 2.16 -0.84
CA HIS A 94 15.69 1.84 -0.91
C HIS A 94 16.22 1.36 0.45
N LYS A 95 15.85 2.04 1.53
CA LYS A 95 16.26 1.69 2.87
C LYS A 95 15.70 0.33 3.29
N LEU A 96 14.45 0.05 2.98
CA LEU A 96 13.82 -1.24 3.27
C LEU A 96 14.57 -2.39 2.58
N ILE A 97 14.99 -2.17 1.34
CA ILE A 97 15.66 -3.20 0.55
C ILE A 97 17.10 -3.43 1.04
N THR A 98 17.79 -2.39 1.47
CA THR A 98 19.24 -2.46 1.71
C THR A 98 19.65 -2.53 3.19
N SER A 99 18.79 -2.16 4.13
CA SER A 99 19.24 -1.91 5.51
C SER A 99 18.79 -2.93 6.54
N TYR A 100 17.87 -3.82 6.21
CA TYR A 100 17.30 -4.73 7.21
C TYR A 100 17.32 -6.18 6.73
N PRO A 101 18.50 -6.82 6.69
CA PRO A 101 18.58 -8.18 6.14
C PRO A 101 17.88 -9.24 6.99
N GLU A 102 17.80 -9.04 8.30
CA GLU A 102 17.28 -10.07 9.21
C GLU A 102 15.82 -9.88 9.60
N ILE A 103 15.21 -8.78 9.18
CA ILE A 103 13.81 -8.53 9.53
C ILE A 103 12.98 -8.30 8.28
N GLU A 104 11.68 -8.46 8.44
CA GLU A 104 10.71 -8.16 7.40
C GLU A 104 9.65 -7.24 7.97
N ILE A 105 9.48 -6.07 7.36
CA ILE A 105 8.41 -5.17 7.75
C ILE A 105 7.21 -5.52 6.86
N ALA A 106 6.26 -6.25 7.44
CA ALA A 106 5.16 -6.83 6.67
C ALA A 106 4.22 -5.77 6.12
N ASP A 107 3.94 -4.74 6.92
CA ASP A 107 2.95 -3.72 6.57
C ASP A 107 3.32 -2.42 7.25
N MET A 108 3.16 -1.30 6.54
CA MET A 108 3.33 0.01 7.15
C MET A 108 2.49 1.05 6.42
N THR A 109 1.95 1.99 7.18
CA THR A 109 1.19 3.12 6.65
C THR A 109 2.04 4.38 6.75
N ILE A 110 2.14 5.11 5.66
CA ILE A 110 2.99 6.30 5.54
C ILE A 110 2.15 7.46 5.07
N GLN A 111 2.24 8.57 5.78
CA GLN A 111 1.50 9.77 5.45
C GLN A 111 2.32 10.99 5.86
N ALA A 112 1.93 12.17 5.39
CA ALA A 112 2.59 13.41 5.77
C ALA A 112 2.46 13.62 7.29
N HIS A 113 3.51 14.20 7.90
CA HIS A 113 3.55 14.41 9.35
C HIS A 113 2.36 15.26 9.82
N HIS A 114 2.08 16.35 9.13
CA HIS A 114 0.92 17.20 9.41
C HIS A 114 -0.20 16.87 8.44
N ASN A 115 -0.59 15.60 8.41
CA ASN A 115 -1.58 15.13 7.46
C ASN A 115 -2.99 15.39 7.99
N TYR A 116 -3.66 16.32 7.35
CA TYR A 116 -5.07 16.63 7.67
C TYR A 116 -6.02 15.90 6.73
N GLN A 117 -5.55 14.93 5.97
CA GLN A 117 -6.34 14.27 4.95
C GLN A 117 -7.66 13.72 5.51
N GLY A 118 -7.59 13.00 6.63
CA GLY A 118 -8.79 12.45 7.25
C GLY A 118 -9.79 13.53 7.67
N VAL A 119 -9.29 14.63 8.25
CA VAL A 119 -10.13 15.75 8.68
C VAL A 119 -10.70 16.47 7.46
N GLN A 120 -9.88 16.70 6.44
CA GLN A 120 -10.34 17.35 5.20
C GLN A 120 -11.39 16.52 4.50
N GLU A 121 -11.16 15.22 4.39
CA GLU A 121 -12.13 14.30 3.79
C GLU A 121 -13.46 14.33 4.54
N LEU A 122 -13.41 14.30 5.87
CA LEU A 122 -14.61 14.36 6.68
C LEU A 122 -15.38 15.65 6.46
N LYS A 123 -14.69 16.79 6.49
CA LYS A 123 -15.32 18.09 6.25
C LYS A 123 -15.94 18.18 4.87
N SER A 124 -15.23 17.75 3.84
CA SER A 124 -15.72 17.76 2.47
C SER A 124 -16.90 16.82 2.29
N PHE A 125 -16.86 15.67 2.92
CA PHE A 125 -17.97 14.70 2.89
C PHE A 125 -19.21 15.32 3.54
N GLN A 126 -19.09 15.94 4.70
CA GLN A 126 -20.19 16.57 5.40
C GLN A 126 -20.80 17.71 4.59
N LYS A 127 -20.00 18.41 3.81
CA LYS A 127 -20.46 19.47 2.90
C LYS A 127 -20.97 18.94 1.57
N GLY A 128 -20.82 17.66 1.30
CA GLY A 128 -21.18 17.07 0.02
C GLY A 128 -20.21 17.36 -1.11
N GLU A 129 -18.99 17.78 -0.79
CA GLU A 129 -17.98 18.16 -1.79
C GLU A 129 -17.08 17.00 -2.22
N LEU A 130 -16.94 15.96 -1.39
CA LEU A 130 -16.08 14.84 -1.65
C LEU A 130 -16.83 13.72 -2.37
N HIS A 131 -16.27 13.23 -3.45
CA HIS A 131 -16.88 12.19 -4.27
C HIS A 131 -15.99 10.97 -4.40
#